data_7a0c8ebfc99d5b9a64ed17bb54a3446f
#
_entry.id   7a0c8ebfc99d5b9a64ed17bb54a3446f
#
_cell.length_a   1.000
_cell.length_b   1.000
_cell.length_c   1.000
_cell.angle_alpha   90.00
_cell.angle_beta   90.00
_cell.angle_gamma   90.00
#
_symmetry.space_group_name_H-M   'P 1'
#
loop_
_entity.id
_entity.type
_entity.pdbx_description
1 polymer ?
#
loop_
_entity_poly.entity_id
_entity_poly.type
_entity_poly.pdbx_seq_one_letter_code
_entity_poly.pdbx_strand_id
1 'polypeptide(L)'
;MPASQRGFPRARRVAHLLQTEIAALLPHLHGLDVGGLLPSITEVELAPDMRWARVHFSLMDGPARAETTAAELDRHAGQIRQTLGRRLALRRIPPLRFVYDPRFDRDAQMARLLSSLPPAAQEDAPE
;
A
#
# COMPACT_ATOMS: atom_id res chain seq x y z
N MET A 1 13.35 2.64 -9.52
CA MET A 1 13.58 1.36 -8.83
C MET A 1 14.72 1.49 -7.84
N PRO A 2 14.52 1.06 -6.61
CA PRO A 2 15.61 1.15 -5.63
C PRO A 2 16.83 0.35 -6.07
N ALA A 3 18.01 0.96 -5.94
CA ALA A 3 19.25 0.30 -6.33
C ALA A 3 19.47 -1.00 -5.56
N SER A 4 18.97 -1.07 -4.31
CA SER A 4 19.12 -2.24 -3.44
C SER A 4 18.47 -3.50 -4.00
N GLN A 5 17.53 -3.38 -4.94
CA GLN A 5 16.84 -4.53 -5.51
C GLN A 5 17.35 -4.96 -6.88
N ARG A 6 18.19 -4.15 -7.50
CA ARG A 6 18.68 -4.44 -8.85
C ARG A 6 19.49 -5.71 -8.95
N GLY A 7 20.35 -5.97 -7.97
CA GLY A 7 21.21 -7.14 -7.95
C GLY A 7 20.63 -8.32 -7.17
N PHE A 8 19.36 -8.26 -6.77
CA PHE A 8 18.75 -9.26 -5.89
C PHE A 8 17.42 -9.75 -6.45
N PRO A 9 17.45 -10.59 -7.52
CA PRO A 9 16.21 -11.01 -8.18
C PRO A 9 15.23 -11.72 -7.25
N ARG A 10 15.75 -12.50 -6.28
CA ARG A 10 14.87 -13.20 -5.33
C ARG A 10 14.13 -12.20 -4.45
N ALA A 11 14.81 -11.21 -3.91
CA ALA A 11 14.19 -10.19 -3.07
C ALA A 11 13.12 -9.42 -3.87
N ARG A 12 13.39 -9.15 -5.13
CA ARG A 12 12.44 -8.46 -6.00
C ARG A 12 11.18 -9.29 -6.22
N ARG A 13 11.35 -10.59 -6.47
CA ARG A 13 10.19 -11.48 -6.67
C ARG A 13 9.37 -11.60 -5.39
N VAL A 14 10.02 -11.73 -4.24
CA VAL A 14 9.32 -11.80 -2.96
C VAL A 14 8.62 -10.48 -2.67
N ALA A 15 9.26 -9.34 -2.95
CA ALA A 15 8.64 -8.02 -2.77
C ALA A 15 7.36 -7.90 -3.60
N HIS A 16 7.39 -8.33 -4.85
CA HIS A 16 6.22 -8.28 -5.72
C HIS A 16 5.11 -9.19 -5.20
N LEU A 17 5.47 -10.38 -4.74
CA LEU A 17 4.52 -11.32 -4.17
C LEU A 17 3.88 -10.74 -2.91
N LEU A 18 4.66 -10.13 -2.03
CA LEU A 18 4.14 -9.46 -0.83
C LEU A 18 3.19 -8.34 -1.21
N GLN A 19 3.55 -7.54 -2.20
CA GLN A 19 2.69 -6.43 -2.66
C GLN A 19 1.33 -6.94 -3.09
N THR A 20 1.30 -7.97 -3.93
CA THR A 20 0.06 -8.55 -4.43
C THR A 20 -0.79 -9.12 -3.30
N GLU A 21 -0.16 -9.88 -2.40
CA GLU A 21 -0.90 -10.53 -1.32
C GLU A 21 -1.40 -9.55 -0.27
N ILE A 22 -0.60 -8.55 0.09
CA ILE A 22 -1.03 -7.54 1.05
C ILE A 22 -2.21 -6.75 0.48
N ALA A 23 -2.13 -6.33 -0.78
CA ALA A 23 -3.24 -5.62 -1.42
C ALA A 23 -4.51 -6.46 -1.40
N ALA A 24 -4.40 -7.75 -1.66
CA ALA A 24 -5.55 -8.63 -1.70
C ALA A 24 -6.16 -8.86 -0.32
N LEU A 25 -5.36 -8.89 0.73
CA LEU A 25 -5.87 -9.22 2.07
C LEU A 25 -6.42 -8.00 2.82
N LEU A 26 -6.03 -6.78 2.49
CA LEU A 26 -6.48 -5.60 3.24
C LEU A 26 -8.01 -5.48 3.34
N PRO A 27 -8.79 -5.70 2.28
CA PRO A 27 -10.25 -5.61 2.39
C PRO A 27 -10.86 -6.63 3.34
N HIS A 28 -10.15 -7.69 3.66
CA HIS A 28 -10.64 -8.77 4.50
C HIS A 28 -10.04 -8.75 5.91
N LEU A 29 -9.27 -7.71 6.23
CA LEU A 29 -8.60 -7.63 7.51
C LEU A 29 -9.58 -7.21 8.59
N HIS A 30 -9.73 -8.08 9.61
CA HIS A 30 -10.68 -7.83 10.68
C HIS A 30 -10.23 -6.67 11.57
N GLY A 31 -11.14 -5.73 11.80
CA GLY A 31 -10.89 -4.63 12.72
C GLY A 31 -10.05 -3.49 12.16
N LEU A 32 -9.72 -3.53 10.89
CA LEU A 32 -8.97 -2.43 10.27
C LEU A 32 -9.90 -1.23 10.05
N ASP A 33 -9.55 -0.10 10.66
CA ASP A 33 -10.32 1.14 10.53
C ASP A 33 -9.39 2.23 10.02
N VAL A 34 -9.47 2.52 8.72
CA VAL A 34 -8.66 3.54 8.08
C VAL A 34 -9.43 4.85 7.86
N GLY A 35 -10.66 4.92 8.35
CA GLY A 35 -11.45 6.15 8.31
C GLY A 35 -12.00 6.51 6.95
N GLY A 36 -12.10 5.56 6.02
CA GLY A 36 -12.62 5.82 4.69
C GLY A 36 -12.18 4.77 3.70
N LEU A 37 -11.78 5.20 2.51
CA LEU A 37 -11.33 4.29 1.46
C LEU A 37 -10.05 3.58 1.88
N LEU A 38 -9.95 2.32 1.50
CA LEU A 38 -8.74 1.55 1.74
C LEU A 38 -7.56 2.13 0.97
N PRO A 39 -6.35 2.07 1.56
CA PRO A 39 -5.16 2.50 0.84
C PRO A 39 -4.84 1.55 -0.31
N SER A 40 -4.18 2.09 -1.32
CA SER A 40 -3.61 1.30 -2.42
C SER A 40 -2.15 1.01 -2.09
N ILE A 41 -1.77 -0.25 -2.19
CA ILE A 41 -0.37 -0.62 -1.98
C ILE A 41 0.39 -0.36 -3.28
N THR A 42 1.31 0.58 -3.23
CA THR A 42 2.00 1.04 -4.44
C THR A 42 3.30 0.32 -4.70
N GLU A 43 3.98 -0.11 -3.65
CA GLU A 43 5.27 -0.76 -3.79
C GLU A 43 5.63 -1.45 -2.48
N VAL A 44 6.34 -2.57 -2.56
CA VAL A 44 6.99 -3.16 -1.39
C VAL A 44 8.49 -3.13 -1.64
N GLU A 45 9.21 -2.49 -0.72
CA GLU A 45 10.65 -2.44 -0.72
C GLU A 45 11.16 -3.44 0.31
N LEU A 46 11.89 -4.44 -0.16
CA LEU A 46 12.38 -5.52 0.69
C LEU A 46 13.90 -5.43 0.79
N ALA A 47 14.42 -5.52 2.01
CA ALA A 47 15.86 -5.54 2.22
C ALA A 47 16.47 -6.74 1.48
N PRO A 48 17.71 -6.62 0.95
CA PRO A 48 18.34 -7.73 0.23
C PRO A 48 18.43 -9.02 1.05
N ASP A 49 18.63 -8.90 2.36
CA ASP A 49 18.69 -10.04 3.30
C ASP A 49 17.31 -10.44 3.80
N MET A 50 16.26 -9.75 3.32
CA MET A 50 14.86 -10.00 3.65
C MET A 50 14.51 -9.87 5.15
N ARG A 51 15.26 -9.03 5.86
CA ARG A 51 15.04 -8.83 7.29
C ARG A 51 14.04 -7.74 7.63
N TRP A 52 13.65 -6.92 6.65
CA TRP A 52 12.61 -5.92 6.83
C TRP A 52 11.96 -5.64 5.49
N ALA A 53 10.74 -5.15 5.54
CA ALA A 53 10.01 -4.71 4.36
C ALA A 53 9.32 -3.39 4.64
N ARG A 54 9.39 -2.49 3.68
CA ARG A 54 8.70 -1.22 3.71
C ARG A 54 7.57 -1.27 2.70
N VAL A 55 6.34 -1.14 3.19
CA VAL A 55 5.15 -1.25 2.36
C VAL A 55 4.63 0.15 2.08
N HIS A 56 4.78 0.62 0.85
CA HIS A 56 4.36 1.96 0.45
C HIS A 56 2.90 1.93 0.04
N PHE A 57 2.14 2.93 0.48
CA PHE A 57 0.72 3.04 0.15
C PHE A 57 0.36 4.47 -0.25
N SER A 58 -0.67 4.59 -1.07
CA SER A 58 -1.24 5.88 -1.43
C SER A 58 -2.70 5.94 -0.97
N LEU A 59 -3.21 7.16 -0.84
CA LEU A 59 -4.60 7.42 -0.49
C LEU A 59 -5.24 8.25 -1.59
N MET A 60 -6.43 7.86 -2.02
CA MET A 60 -7.13 8.55 -3.11
C MET A 60 -7.46 9.99 -2.75
N ASP A 61 -7.69 10.28 -1.47
CA ASP A 61 -8.05 11.63 -1.01
C ASP A 61 -6.84 12.44 -0.54
N GLY A 62 -5.63 12.01 -0.83
CA GLY A 62 -4.42 12.77 -0.56
C GLY A 62 -3.82 12.52 0.81
N PRO A 63 -2.88 13.37 1.25
CA PRO A 63 -2.04 13.07 2.41
C PRO A 63 -2.66 13.36 3.77
N ALA A 64 -3.89 13.91 3.83
CA ALA A 64 -4.47 14.37 5.08
C ALA A 64 -4.58 13.26 6.14
N ARG A 65 -4.84 12.03 5.72
CA ARG A 65 -4.97 10.88 6.63
C ARG A 65 -3.75 9.94 6.60
N ALA A 66 -2.63 10.43 6.04
CA ALA A 66 -1.46 9.58 5.83
C ALA A 66 -0.90 9.02 7.15
N GLU A 67 -0.73 9.88 8.16
CA GLU A 67 -0.17 9.46 9.44
C GLU A 67 -1.09 8.51 10.19
N THR A 68 -2.37 8.82 10.26
CA THR A 68 -3.32 7.96 10.97
C THR A 68 -3.48 6.62 10.27
N THR A 69 -3.49 6.63 8.94
CA THR A 69 -3.58 5.39 8.17
C THR A 69 -2.33 4.53 8.36
N ALA A 70 -1.14 5.14 8.29
CA ALA A 70 0.11 4.41 8.52
C ALA A 70 0.13 3.77 9.91
N ALA A 71 -0.27 4.52 10.93
CA ALA A 71 -0.31 4.00 12.30
C ALA A 71 -1.30 2.84 12.43
N GLU A 72 -2.46 2.95 11.80
CA GLU A 72 -3.45 1.89 11.84
C GLU A 72 -2.95 0.62 11.13
N LEU A 73 -2.33 0.78 9.97
CA LEU A 73 -1.75 -0.35 9.25
C LEU A 73 -0.62 -1.01 10.04
N ASP A 74 0.24 -0.20 10.65
CA ASP A 74 1.33 -0.71 11.50
C ASP A 74 0.78 -1.48 12.70
N ARG A 75 -0.32 -1.01 13.26
CA ARG A 75 -0.98 -1.69 14.36
C ARG A 75 -1.47 -3.09 13.98
N HIS A 76 -1.81 -3.28 12.71
CA HIS A 76 -2.26 -4.56 12.19
C HIS A 76 -1.16 -5.39 11.52
N ALA A 77 0.09 -4.90 11.56
CA ALA A 77 1.20 -5.57 10.87
C ALA A 77 1.38 -7.02 11.32
N GLY A 78 1.21 -7.29 12.61
CA GLY A 78 1.32 -8.66 13.13
C GLY A 78 0.26 -9.59 12.55
N GLN A 79 -0.98 -9.12 12.45
CA GLN A 79 -2.07 -9.88 11.87
C GLN A 79 -1.83 -10.11 10.38
N ILE A 80 -1.36 -9.10 9.68
CA ILE A 80 -1.01 -9.21 8.26
C ILE A 80 0.08 -10.25 8.07
N ARG A 81 1.15 -10.18 8.86
CA ARG A 81 2.25 -11.15 8.78
C ARG A 81 1.77 -12.57 9.05
N GLN A 82 0.90 -12.74 10.02
CA GLN A 82 0.36 -14.06 10.35
C GLN A 82 -0.44 -14.62 9.16
N THR A 83 -1.28 -13.81 8.56
CA THR A 83 -2.05 -14.21 7.40
C THR A 83 -1.15 -14.54 6.22
N LEU A 84 -0.13 -13.72 5.97
CA LEU A 84 0.84 -13.99 4.90
C LEU A 84 1.58 -15.29 5.14
N GLY A 85 1.94 -15.58 6.39
CA GLY A 85 2.63 -16.82 6.73
C GLY A 85 1.81 -18.06 6.41
N ARG A 86 0.48 -17.96 6.51
CA ARG A 86 -0.40 -19.07 6.16
C ARG A 86 -0.61 -19.22 4.65
N ARG A 87 -0.47 -18.12 3.91
CA ARG A 87 -0.79 -18.11 2.48
C ARG A 87 0.43 -18.28 1.58
N LEU A 88 1.60 -17.93 2.07
CA LEU A 88 2.81 -17.92 1.27
C LEU A 88 3.77 -19.01 1.71
N ALA A 89 4.44 -19.63 0.74
CA ALA A 89 5.45 -20.64 1.00
C ALA A 89 6.81 -19.98 1.27
N LEU A 90 6.83 -19.04 2.22
CA LEU A 90 8.05 -18.38 2.62
C LEU A 90 8.47 -18.88 3.98
N ARG A 91 9.78 -19.11 4.14
CA ARG A 91 10.32 -19.56 5.41
C ARG A 91 10.02 -18.56 6.52
N ARG A 92 10.02 -17.29 6.19
CA ARG A 92 9.86 -16.22 7.16
C ARG A 92 9.25 -15.01 6.48
N ILE A 93 8.27 -14.40 7.15
CA ILE A 93 7.71 -13.11 6.70
C ILE A 93 8.47 -12.01 7.45
N PRO A 94 9.07 -11.06 6.74
CA PRO A 94 9.82 -9.99 7.41
C PRO A 94 8.90 -9.06 8.19
N PRO A 95 9.42 -8.35 9.19
CA PRO A 95 8.67 -7.25 9.79
C PRO A 95 8.26 -6.24 8.73
N LEU A 96 7.00 -5.76 8.84
CA LEU A 96 6.42 -4.83 7.88
C LEU A 96 6.32 -3.44 8.49
N ARG A 97 6.63 -2.43 7.70
CA ARG A 97 6.43 -1.04 8.06
C ARG A 97 5.65 -0.37 6.95
N PHE A 98 4.60 0.36 7.29
CA PHE A 98 3.76 1.02 6.29
C PHE A 98 4.15 2.49 6.18
N VAL A 99 4.40 2.93 4.94
CA VAL A 99 4.91 4.26 4.66
C VAL A 99 4.04 4.90 3.58
N TYR A 100 3.59 6.12 3.82
CA TYR A 100 2.82 6.85 2.82
C TYR A 100 3.69 7.19 1.62
N ASP A 101 3.13 7.03 0.42
CA ASP A 101 3.81 7.28 -0.85
C ASP A 101 3.31 8.58 -1.45
N PRO A 102 4.05 9.69 -1.32
CA PRO A 102 3.60 10.99 -1.83
C PRO A 102 3.63 11.12 -3.35
N ARG A 103 4.21 10.14 -4.05
CA ARG A 103 4.33 10.21 -5.52
C ARG A 103 2.97 10.32 -6.21
N PHE A 104 1.90 9.89 -5.54
CA PHE A 104 0.56 9.87 -6.13
C PHE A 104 -0.34 11.01 -5.63
N ASP A 105 0.21 12.00 -4.92
CA ASP A 105 -0.59 13.09 -4.37
C ASP A 105 -1.22 13.95 -5.46
N ARG A 106 -0.54 14.11 -6.59
CA ARG A 106 -1.10 14.86 -7.71
C ARG A 106 -2.38 14.21 -8.24
N ASP A 107 -2.38 12.88 -8.35
CA ASP A 107 -3.55 12.14 -8.80
C ASP A 107 -4.69 12.27 -7.79
N ALA A 108 -4.38 12.24 -6.51
CA ALA A 108 -5.36 12.42 -5.47
C ALA A 108 -5.98 13.82 -5.51
N GLN A 109 -5.17 14.85 -5.75
CA GLN A 109 -5.65 16.22 -5.92
C GLN A 109 -6.58 16.33 -7.11
N MET A 110 -6.22 15.71 -8.23
CA MET A 110 -7.05 15.73 -9.42
C MET A 110 -8.38 15.04 -9.16
N ALA A 111 -8.36 13.89 -8.49
CA ALA A 111 -9.59 13.16 -8.16
C ALA A 111 -10.52 14.01 -7.30
N ARG A 112 -9.97 14.74 -6.32
CA ARG A 112 -10.78 15.63 -5.47
C ARG A 112 -11.37 16.79 -6.27
N LEU A 113 -10.60 17.36 -7.17
CA LEU A 113 -11.09 18.45 -8.02
C LEU A 113 -12.24 17.98 -8.90
N LEU A 114 -12.10 16.80 -9.51
CA LEU A 114 -13.14 16.25 -10.35
C LEU A 114 -14.40 15.95 -9.56
N SER A 115 -14.28 15.43 -8.35
CA SER A 115 -15.46 15.11 -7.53
C SER A 115 -16.14 16.36 -6.99
N SER A 116 -15.46 17.51 -6.94
CA SER A 116 -16.04 18.78 -6.50
C SER A 116 -16.75 19.53 -7.63
N LEU A 117 -16.58 19.09 -8.89
CA LEU A 117 -17.23 19.74 -10.02
C LEU A 117 -18.72 19.37 -10.07
N PRO A 118 -19.56 20.26 -10.65
CA PRO A 118 -20.97 19.93 -10.88
C PRO A 118 -21.12 18.70 -11.78
N PRO A 119 -22.19 17.91 -11.62
CA PRO A 119 -22.38 16.73 -12.45
C PRO A 119 -22.34 17.00 -13.96
N ALA A 120 -22.87 18.14 -14.41
CA ALA A 120 -22.83 18.49 -15.83
C ALA A 120 -21.41 18.65 -16.35
N ALA A 121 -20.50 19.24 -15.55
CA ALA A 121 -19.10 19.39 -15.93
C ALA A 121 -18.38 18.05 -15.95
N GLN A 122 -18.73 17.15 -15.05
CA GLN A 122 -18.15 15.81 -15.02
C GLN A 122 -18.61 14.96 -16.20
N GLU A 123 -19.84 15.13 -16.62
CA GLU A 123 -20.38 14.41 -17.78
C GLU A 123 -19.73 14.87 -19.10
N ASP A 124 -19.30 16.11 -19.15
CA ASP A 124 -18.65 16.68 -20.34
C ASP A 124 -17.17 16.33 -20.40
N ALA A 125 -16.64 15.63 -19.42
CA ALA A 125 -15.24 15.23 -19.43
C ALA A 125 -14.96 14.31 -20.63
N PRO A 126 -13.82 14.49 -21.32
CA PRO A 126 -13.50 13.64 -22.47
C PRO A 126 -13.37 12.19 -22.03
N GLU A 127 -13.90 11.34 -22.86
CA GLU A 127 -13.81 9.88 -22.63
C GLU A 127 -12.42 9.35 -22.95
#